data_7411009ce82ba669d3de6de5b6d701b1
#
_entry.id   7411009ce82ba669d3de6de5b6d701b1
#
_cell.length_a   1.000
_cell.length_b   1.000
_cell.length_c   1.000
_cell.angle_alpha   90.00
_cell.angle_beta   90.00
_cell.angle_gamma   90.00
#
_symmetry.space_group_name_H-M   'P 1'
#
loop_
_entity.id
_entity.type
_entity.pdbx_description
1 polymer ?
#
loop_
_entity_poly.entity_id
_entity_poly.type
_entity_poly.pdbx_seq_one_letter_code
_entity_poly.pdbx_strand_id
1 'polypeptide(L)'
;RTDVYGIGATLYYAITGQQPGHSLKDVRPITSYKLKFSRSFLLIIARAMKKRQEERFCDAQEMLRALQDIHAIDGRYKKVVHSQRVVAAVSLVLAVSGTLAILFGVQRIGVERYAAYDALVRKGRTAADEMRFDEAEQDLQQAIAIYDDQLEAYVEQAVLLYRQGKYQECIDAVETTQSRELKYYSRQSVANLYNVAAEAYYELESYESAATMYQKAIGYSPDILSYYQGEATALIQLGDYSGADEVLAEMAKAVPDAEQSGAYQVVQSELLRKQGDLPDALDAARKAIGSADGNDQLARAYRLAASICEDIGDSMLSEEINLLNQGIEQLPDGYYNALAGQLASAYIRQAEATGNPGYQKDALRTYQQLEKNGNTTLEVRLNIAMLQYQLHDFSKAMEMLQALKKDYPKDYRVYKWLAFVQGELDLQNGASYTKTLGYYETAAELYRAEQASGVYDPQMDELDRMARNNWQ
;
A
#
# COMPACT_ATOMS: atom_id res chain seq x y z
N ARG A 1 -78.49 -58.18 -4.66
CA ARG A 1 -78.05 -58.41 -6.07
C ARG A 1 -79.17 -58.06 -7.07
N THR A 2 -80.46 -58.15 -6.69
CA THR A 2 -81.58 -57.71 -7.51
C THR A 2 -81.56 -56.17 -7.64
N ASP A 3 -81.29 -55.46 -6.56
CA ASP A 3 -81.18 -54.00 -6.52
C ASP A 3 -79.96 -53.50 -7.36
N VAL A 4 -78.88 -54.25 -7.32
CA VAL A 4 -77.69 -54.01 -8.17
C VAL A 4 -78.05 -54.05 -9.66
N TYR A 5 -78.84 -55.02 -10.03
CA TYR A 5 -79.31 -55.10 -11.41
C TYR A 5 -80.23 -53.88 -11.74
N GLY A 6 -81.13 -53.53 -10.82
CA GLY A 6 -82.02 -52.36 -11.00
C GLY A 6 -81.22 -51.06 -11.20
N ILE A 7 -80.20 -50.86 -10.36
CA ILE A 7 -79.29 -49.71 -10.49
C ILE A 7 -78.56 -49.77 -11.83
N GLY A 8 -77.99 -50.94 -12.21
CA GLY A 8 -77.35 -51.15 -13.49
C GLY A 8 -78.24 -50.89 -14.70
N ALA A 9 -79.49 -51.35 -14.63
CA ALA A 9 -80.49 -51.12 -15.69
C ALA A 9 -80.90 -49.66 -15.81
N THR A 10 -81.01 -48.94 -14.69
CA THR A 10 -81.28 -47.49 -14.66
C THR A 10 -80.13 -46.72 -15.28
N LEU A 11 -78.89 -47.02 -14.90
CA LEU A 11 -77.72 -46.42 -15.49
C LEU A 11 -77.59 -46.76 -16.98
N TYR A 12 -77.84 -48.00 -17.38
CA TYR A 12 -77.88 -48.42 -18.76
C TYR A 12 -78.87 -47.57 -19.58
N TYR A 13 -80.10 -47.42 -19.08
CA TYR A 13 -81.07 -46.58 -19.74
C TYR A 13 -80.66 -45.11 -19.80
N ALA A 14 -80.17 -44.57 -18.72
CA ALA A 14 -79.72 -43.17 -18.65
C ALA A 14 -78.63 -42.86 -19.65
N ILE A 15 -77.75 -43.81 -19.93
CA ILE A 15 -76.55 -43.61 -20.81
C ILE A 15 -76.86 -43.97 -22.26
N THR A 16 -77.70 -45.02 -22.52
CA THR A 16 -77.98 -45.47 -23.87
C THR A 16 -79.28 -44.90 -24.45
N GLY A 17 -80.14 -44.42 -23.62
CA GLY A 17 -81.52 -44.03 -23.98
C GLY A 17 -82.41 -45.19 -24.34
N GLN A 18 -82.01 -46.42 -24.12
CA GLN A 18 -82.76 -47.62 -24.48
C GLN A 18 -83.06 -48.46 -23.26
N GLN A 19 -84.33 -48.91 -23.15
CA GLN A 19 -84.70 -49.80 -22.09
C GLN A 19 -84.07 -51.17 -22.26
N PRO A 20 -83.60 -51.76 -21.14
CA PRO A 20 -83.14 -53.17 -21.22
C PRO A 20 -84.34 -54.01 -21.61
N GLY A 21 -84.26 -54.87 -22.59
CA GLY A 21 -85.35 -55.69 -23.09
C GLY A 21 -86.12 -56.50 -21.99
N HIS A 22 -87.36 -56.89 -22.21
CA HIS A 22 -88.15 -57.62 -21.25
C HIS A 22 -87.59 -59.00 -20.89
N SER A 23 -86.59 -59.47 -21.62
CA SER A 23 -85.86 -60.71 -21.34
C SER A 23 -84.36 -60.38 -21.16
N LEU A 24 -83.70 -61.00 -20.17
CA LEU A 24 -82.29 -60.93 -19.96
C LEU A 24 -81.47 -61.41 -21.14
N LYS A 25 -82.06 -62.09 -22.14
CA LYS A 25 -81.43 -62.59 -23.37
C LYS A 25 -81.28 -61.46 -24.44
N ASP A 26 -82.12 -60.43 -24.34
CA ASP A 26 -82.28 -59.43 -25.40
C ASP A 26 -81.54 -58.11 -25.07
N VAL A 27 -80.84 -58.07 -23.94
CA VAL A 27 -80.08 -56.87 -23.53
C VAL A 27 -78.79 -56.74 -24.35
N ARG A 28 -78.73 -55.75 -25.20
CA ARG A 28 -77.53 -55.46 -25.99
C ARG A 28 -76.39 -55.01 -25.03
N PRO A 29 -75.18 -55.60 -25.14
CA PRO A 29 -74.04 -55.20 -24.25
C PRO A 29 -73.76 -53.70 -24.31
N ILE A 30 -73.66 -53.01 -23.15
CA ILE A 30 -73.41 -51.57 -23.06
C ILE A 30 -72.09 -51.21 -23.72
N THR A 31 -71.13 -52.13 -23.74
CA THR A 31 -69.77 -51.93 -24.36
C THR A 31 -69.83 -51.92 -25.89
N SER A 32 -70.99 -52.35 -26.52
CA SER A 32 -71.17 -52.30 -27.97
C SER A 32 -71.62 -50.95 -28.50
N TYR A 33 -71.97 -50.02 -27.61
CA TYR A 33 -72.34 -48.66 -27.98
C TYR A 33 -71.15 -47.77 -28.03
N LYS A 34 -71.08 -46.83 -28.97
CA LYS A 34 -70.04 -45.78 -29.04
C LYS A 34 -70.34 -44.65 -28.05
N LEU A 35 -70.15 -44.89 -26.77
CA LEU A 35 -70.41 -43.95 -25.71
C LEU A 35 -69.20 -43.15 -25.27
N LYS A 36 -69.40 -41.91 -24.84
CA LYS A 36 -68.27 -41.02 -24.38
C LYS A 36 -67.87 -41.25 -22.91
N PHE A 37 -68.13 -42.44 -22.36
CA PHE A 37 -67.78 -42.81 -20.99
C PHE A 37 -66.56 -43.69 -20.92
N SER A 38 -65.91 -43.70 -19.77
CA SER A 38 -64.69 -44.57 -19.61
C SER A 38 -65.05 -46.04 -19.74
N ARG A 39 -64.18 -46.85 -20.31
CA ARG A 39 -64.36 -48.28 -20.46
C ARG A 39 -64.61 -48.97 -19.12
N SER A 40 -63.98 -48.52 -18.06
CA SER A 40 -64.12 -49.02 -16.69
C SER A 40 -65.49 -48.76 -16.16
N PHE A 41 -66.07 -47.57 -16.39
CA PHE A 41 -67.48 -47.27 -16.03
C PHE A 41 -68.52 -48.14 -16.76
N LEU A 42 -68.33 -48.32 -18.05
CA LEU A 42 -69.18 -49.20 -18.84
C LEU A 42 -69.10 -50.67 -18.39
N LEU A 43 -67.91 -51.14 -17.98
CA LEU A 43 -67.71 -52.47 -17.45
C LEU A 43 -68.40 -52.68 -16.08
N ILE A 44 -68.45 -51.67 -15.23
CA ILE A 44 -69.17 -51.72 -13.95
C ILE A 44 -70.65 -51.88 -14.22
N ILE A 45 -71.19 -51.11 -15.13
CA ILE A 45 -72.62 -51.26 -15.52
C ILE A 45 -72.87 -52.63 -16.14
N ALA A 46 -71.95 -53.10 -17.06
CA ALA A 46 -72.09 -54.43 -17.66
C ALA A 46 -72.05 -55.54 -16.61
N ARG A 47 -71.25 -55.43 -15.58
CA ARG A 47 -71.15 -56.40 -14.47
C ARG A 47 -72.40 -56.37 -13.64
N ALA A 48 -72.98 -55.22 -13.32
CA ALA A 48 -74.24 -55.07 -12.57
C ALA A 48 -75.38 -55.73 -13.30
N MET A 49 -75.34 -55.74 -14.63
CA MET A 49 -76.38 -56.31 -15.48
C MET A 49 -76.11 -57.71 -15.98
N LYS A 50 -75.17 -58.43 -15.39
CA LYS A 50 -74.81 -59.82 -15.74
C LYS A 50 -76.06 -60.72 -15.57
N LYS A 51 -76.20 -61.73 -16.44
CA LYS A 51 -77.35 -62.65 -16.45
C LYS A 51 -77.38 -63.52 -15.17
N ARG A 52 -76.24 -64.04 -14.75
CA ARG A 52 -76.16 -64.82 -13.50
C ARG A 52 -75.96 -63.89 -12.32
N GLN A 53 -76.76 -64.07 -11.25
CA GLN A 53 -76.74 -63.23 -10.06
C GLN A 53 -75.38 -63.30 -9.34
N GLU A 54 -74.64 -64.45 -9.42
CA GLU A 54 -73.39 -64.66 -8.79
C GLU A 54 -72.26 -63.81 -9.47
N GLU A 55 -72.46 -63.50 -10.74
CA GLU A 55 -71.47 -62.65 -11.49
C GLU A 55 -71.66 -61.16 -11.29
N ARG A 56 -72.72 -60.77 -10.63
CA ARG A 56 -72.95 -59.34 -10.28
C ARG A 56 -72.22 -58.97 -9.01
N PHE A 57 -72.18 -57.68 -8.71
CA PHE A 57 -71.77 -57.22 -7.41
C PHE A 57 -72.69 -57.84 -6.31
N CYS A 58 -72.12 -58.19 -5.16
CA CYS A 58 -72.85 -58.85 -4.09
C CYS A 58 -73.94 -57.92 -3.52
N ASP A 59 -73.67 -56.62 -3.43
CA ASP A 59 -74.59 -55.58 -2.95
C ASP A 59 -74.31 -54.23 -3.64
N ALA A 60 -75.05 -53.21 -3.35
CA ALA A 60 -74.94 -51.87 -3.87
C ALA A 60 -73.63 -51.19 -3.34
N GLN A 61 -73.11 -51.59 -2.18
CA GLN A 61 -71.92 -51.03 -1.59
C GLN A 61 -70.67 -51.49 -2.30
N GLU A 62 -70.66 -52.76 -2.73
CA GLU A 62 -69.55 -53.28 -3.61
C GLU A 62 -69.50 -52.51 -4.95
N MET A 63 -70.75 -52.29 -5.54
CA MET A 63 -70.82 -51.51 -6.78
C MET A 63 -70.38 -50.04 -6.58
N LEU A 64 -70.72 -49.41 -5.45
CA LEU A 64 -70.31 -48.05 -5.10
C LEU A 64 -68.83 -47.97 -4.94
N ARG A 65 -68.16 -48.91 -4.26
CA ARG A 65 -66.68 -48.99 -4.15
C ARG A 65 -66.00 -49.07 -5.52
N ALA A 66 -66.55 -49.97 -6.39
CA ALA A 66 -66.06 -50.10 -7.76
C ALA A 66 -66.23 -48.81 -8.58
N LEU A 67 -67.20 -48.00 -8.33
CA LEU A 67 -67.41 -46.67 -8.93
C LEU A 67 -66.47 -45.62 -8.31
N GLN A 68 -66.24 -45.68 -7.03
CA GLN A 68 -65.27 -44.78 -6.35
C GLN A 68 -63.83 -45.06 -6.80
N ASP A 69 -63.47 -46.32 -6.98
CA ASP A 69 -62.19 -46.77 -7.43
C ASP A 69 -61.93 -46.68 -8.93
N ILE A 70 -62.92 -46.17 -9.68
CA ILE A 70 -62.86 -46.15 -11.17
C ILE A 70 -61.63 -45.42 -11.71
N HIS A 71 -61.19 -44.35 -11.00
CA HIS A 71 -60.01 -43.60 -11.36
C HIS A 71 -58.72 -44.42 -11.20
N ALA A 72 -58.67 -45.30 -10.22
CA ALA A 72 -57.55 -46.19 -9.99
C ALA A 72 -57.37 -47.26 -11.09
N ILE A 73 -58.45 -47.60 -11.77
CA ILE A 73 -58.48 -48.66 -12.80
C ILE A 73 -58.37 -48.05 -14.20
N ASP A 74 -58.76 -46.78 -14.38
CA ASP A 74 -58.76 -46.15 -15.72
C ASP A 74 -57.33 -45.83 -16.18
N GLY A 75 -56.84 -46.55 -17.21
CA GLY A 75 -55.51 -46.36 -17.77
C GLY A 75 -55.28 -44.98 -18.38
N ARG A 76 -56.33 -44.22 -18.76
CA ARG A 76 -56.21 -42.85 -19.23
C ARG A 76 -55.91 -41.90 -18.06
N TYR A 77 -56.62 -42.09 -16.95
CA TYR A 77 -56.39 -41.30 -15.73
C TYR A 77 -54.96 -41.50 -15.19
N LYS A 78 -54.51 -42.78 -15.12
CA LYS A 78 -53.14 -43.12 -14.73
C LYS A 78 -52.08 -42.44 -15.62
N LYS A 79 -52.34 -42.41 -16.96
CA LYS A 79 -51.41 -41.72 -17.89
C LYS A 79 -51.38 -40.23 -17.67
N VAL A 80 -52.53 -39.57 -17.43
CA VAL A 80 -52.61 -38.14 -17.17
C VAL A 80 -51.90 -37.79 -15.86
N VAL A 81 -52.17 -38.51 -14.76
CA VAL A 81 -51.50 -38.30 -13.47
C VAL A 81 -50.02 -38.55 -13.57
N HIS A 82 -49.57 -39.57 -14.31
CA HIS A 82 -48.16 -39.83 -14.55
C HIS A 82 -47.51 -38.67 -15.31
N SER A 83 -48.12 -38.20 -16.41
CA SER A 83 -47.58 -37.05 -17.17
C SER A 83 -47.52 -35.79 -16.34
N GLN A 84 -48.51 -35.51 -15.50
CA GLN A 84 -48.47 -34.34 -14.58
C GLN A 84 -47.31 -34.43 -13.55
N ARG A 85 -47.10 -35.66 -13.00
CA ARG A 85 -45.97 -35.90 -12.08
C ARG A 85 -44.61 -35.71 -12.78
N VAL A 86 -44.50 -36.20 -14.02
CA VAL A 86 -43.26 -36.01 -14.82
C VAL A 86 -43.03 -34.54 -15.12
N VAL A 87 -44.08 -33.82 -15.56
CA VAL A 87 -43.98 -32.36 -15.80
C VAL A 87 -43.59 -31.62 -14.52
N ALA A 88 -44.23 -31.93 -13.39
CA ALA A 88 -43.88 -31.30 -12.11
C ALA A 88 -42.45 -31.61 -11.68
N ALA A 89 -42.00 -32.86 -11.85
CA ALA A 89 -40.60 -33.24 -11.55
C ALA A 89 -39.61 -32.51 -12.44
N VAL A 90 -39.87 -32.44 -13.76
CA VAL A 90 -38.98 -31.71 -14.70
C VAL A 90 -38.97 -30.22 -14.37
N SER A 91 -40.10 -29.62 -14.08
CA SER A 91 -40.20 -28.20 -13.68
C SER A 91 -39.39 -27.91 -12.39
N LEU A 92 -39.49 -28.83 -11.41
CA LEU A 92 -38.72 -28.71 -10.17
C LEU A 92 -37.21 -28.82 -10.44
N VAL A 93 -36.79 -29.76 -11.25
CA VAL A 93 -35.35 -29.91 -11.64
C VAL A 93 -34.86 -28.65 -12.36
N LEU A 94 -35.62 -28.11 -13.31
CA LEU A 94 -35.29 -26.88 -14.02
C LEU A 94 -35.22 -25.69 -13.07
N ALA A 95 -36.14 -25.55 -12.13
CA ALA A 95 -36.12 -24.48 -11.14
C ALA A 95 -34.89 -24.56 -10.24
N VAL A 96 -34.58 -25.75 -9.72
CA VAL A 96 -33.39 -25.97 -8.86
C VAL A 96 -32.10 -25.73 -9.65
N SER A 97 -31.97 -26.28 -10.86
CA SER A 97 -30.77 -26.09 -11.68
C SER A 97 -30.62 -24.62 -12.10
N GLY A 98 -31.68 -23.92 -12.41
CA GLY A 98 -31.67 -22.49 -12.72
C GLY A 98 -31.21 -21.65 -11.52
N THR A 99 -31.72 -21.95 -10.32
CA THR A 99 -31.32 -21.28 -9.09
C THR A 99 -29.81 -21.51 -8.79
N LEU A 100 -29.36 -22.75 -8.92
CA LEU A 100 -27.94 -23.09 -8.73
C LEU A 100 -27.04 -22.39 -9.78
N ALA A 101 -27.47 -22.32 -11.03
CA ALA A 101 -26.73 -21.61 -12.07
C ALA A 101 -26.61 -20.10 -11.79
N ILE A 102 -27.69 -19.49 -11.30
CA ILE A 102 -27.70 -18.07 -10.90
C ILE A 102 -26.75 -17.85 -9.72
N LEU A 103 -26.81 -18.68 -8.68
CA LEU A 103 -25.94 -18.57 -7.50
C LEU A 103 -24.47 -18.73 -7.90
N PHE A 104 -24.15 -19.72 -8.73
CA PHE A 104 -22.80 -19.94 -9.25
C PHE A 104 -22.33 -18.76 -10.12
N GLY A 105 -23.20 -18.24 -10.98
CA GLY A 105 -22.91 -17.08 -11.81
C GLY A 105 -22.62 -15.82 -10.99
N VAL A 106 -23.42 -15.54 -9.97
CA VAL A 106 -23.22 -14.39 -9.06
C VAL A 106 -21.89 -14.53 -8.29
N GLN A 107 -21.62 -15.73 -7.78
CA GLN A 107 -20.34 -15.98 -7.09
C GLN A 107 -19.15 -15.80 -8.02
N ARG A 108 -19.20 -16.31 -9.25
CA ARG A 108 -18.15 -16.16 -10.24
C ARG A 108 -17.90 -14.71 -10.62
N ILE A 109 -18.95 -13.92 -10.85
CA ILE A 109 -18.83 -12.49 -11.12
C ILE A 109 -18.17 -11.77 -9.94
N GLY A 110 -18.51 -12.11 -8.70
CA GLY A 110 -17.86 -11.55 -7.51
C GLY A 110 -16.39 -11.86 -7.46
N VAL A 111 -15.98 -13.11 -7.75
CA VAL A 111 -14.56 -13.51 -7.79
C VAL A 111 -13.79 -12.80 -8.90
N GLU A 112 -14.37 -12.70 -10.11
CA GLU A 112 -13.74 -12.00 -11.23
C GLU A 112 -13.59 -10.48 -10.97
N ARG A 113 -14.60 -9.86 -10.37
CA ARG A 113 -14.55 -8.44 -9.96
C ARG A 113 -13.48 -8.19 -8.90
N TYR A 114 -13.40 -9.08 -7.89
CA TYR A 114 -12.37 -8.94 -6.85
C TYR A 114 -10.96 -9.17 -7.41
N ALA A 115 -10.78 -10.12 -8.31
CA ALA A 115 -9.50 -10.32 -8.99
C ALA A 115 -9.07 -9.11 -9.82
N ALA A 116 -10.02 -8.43 -10.49
CA ALA A 116 -9.75 -7.20 -11.22
C ALA A 116 -9.36 -6.05 -10.28
N TYR A 117 -10.06 -5.89 -9.15
CA TYR A 117 -9.73 -4.93 -8.10
C TYR A 117 -8.31 -5.15 -7.57
N ASP A 118 -8.00 -6.36 -7.13
CA ASP A 118 -6.70 -6.72 -6.56
C ASP A 118 -5.55 -6.56 -7.58
N ALA A 119 -5.80 -6.87 -8.86
CA ALA A 119 -4.82 -6.63 -9.93
C ALA A 119 -4.53 -5.13 -10.12
N LEU A 120 -5.54 -4.27 -10.06
CA LEU A 120 -5.39 -2.82 -10.18
C LEU A 120 -4.65 -2.23 -8.96
N VAL A 121 -4.97 -2.68 -7.74
CA VAL A 121 -4.26 -2.25 -6.52
C VAL A 121 -2.78 -2.61 -6.62
N ARG A 122 -2.45 -3.84 -7.00
CA ARG A 122 -1.04 -4.26 -7.18
C ARG A 122 -0.33 -3.48 -8.28
N LYS A 123 -1.01 -3.23 -9.41
CA LYS A 123 -0.45 -2.46 -10.52
C LYS A 123 -0.19 -1.01 -10.11
N GLY A 124 -1.13 -0.38 -9.40
CA GLY A 124 -0.98 0.94 -8.84
C GLY A 124 0.20 1.04 -7.87
N ARG A 125 0.34 0.06 -6.95
CA ARG A 125 1.49 -0.04 -6.04
C ARG A 125 2.81 -0.13 -6.82
N THR A 126 2.91 -1.04 -7.79
CA THR A 126 4.13 -1.21 -8.61
C THR A 126 4.47 0.07 -9.38
N ALA A 127 3.46 0.73 -9.97
CA ALA A 127 3.67 2.00 -10.65
C ALA A 127 4.16 3.10 -9.70
N ALA A 128 3.64 3.15 -8.47
CA ALA A 128 4.11 4.07 -7.42
C ALA A 128 5.56 3.76 -7.00
N ASP A 129 5.93 2.48 -6.87
CA ASP A 129 7.31 2.05 -6.58
C ASP A 129 8.29 2.48 -7.69
N GLU A 130 7.84 2.47 -8.93
CA GLU A 130 8.60 2.89 -10.11
C GLU A 130 8.50 4.40 -10.40
N MET A 131 7.93 5.20 -9.49
CA MET A 131 7.70 6.65 -9.60
C MET A 131 6.81 7.06 -10.81
N ARG A 132 6.01 6.13 -11.35
CA ARG A 132 5.02 6.40 -12.40
C ARG A 132 3.68 6.83 -11.79
N PHE A 133 3.68 7.99 -11.15
CA PHE A 133 2.62 8.46 -10.26
C PHE A 133 1.26 8.62 -10.96
N ASP A 134 1.23 9.12 -12.20
CA ASP A 134 -0.03 9.29 -12.96
C ASP A 134 -0.70 7.94 -13.28
N GLU A 135 0.09 6.91 -13.62
CA GLU A 135 -0.42 5.56 -13.84
C GLU A 135 -0.91 4.93 -12.55
N ALA A 136 -0.17 5.12 -11.44
CA ALA A 136 -0.55 4.63 -10.13
C ALA A 136 -1.89 5.22 -9.69
N GLU A 137 -2.08 6.54 -9.84
CA GLU A 137 -3.32 7.23 -9.50
C GLU A 137 -4.50 6.71 -10.32
N GLN A 138 -4.32 6.55 -11.63
CA GLN A 138 -5.36 6.03 -12.52
C GLN A 138 -5.78 4.60 -12.16
N ASP A 139 -4.82 3.71 -11.90
CA ASP A 139 -5.10 2.32 -11.53
C ASP A 139 -5.83 2.23 -10.19
N LEU A 140 -5.41 3.02 -9.18
CA LEU A 140 -6.04 3.05 -7.86
C LEU A 140 -7.46 3.64 -7.92
N GLN A 141 -7.69 4.69 -8.72
CA GLN A 141 -9.03 5.24 -8.94
C GLN A 141 -9.96 4.21 -9.61
N GLN A 142 -9.46 3.43 -10.58
CA GLN A 142 -10.22 2.34 -11.19
C GLN A 142 -10.52 1.23 -10.18
N ALA A 143 -9.59 0.89 -9.29
CA ALA A 143 -9.83 -0.08 -8.22
C ALA A 143 -10.95 0.40 -7.30
N ILE A 144 -10.91 1.63 -6.83
CA ILE A 144 -11.96 2.24 -6.00
C ILE A 144 -13.33 2.24 -6.72
N ALA A 145 -13.35 2.49 -8.03
CA ALA A 145 -14.60 2.43 -8.81
C ALA A 145 -15.20 1.02 -8.90
N ILE A 146 -14.38 -0.05 -8.78
CA ILE A 146 -14.87 -1.44 -8.70
C ILE A 146 -15.43 -1.74 -7.31
N TYR A 147 -14.70 -1.36 -6.24
CA TYR A 147 -15.09 -1.52 -4.84
C TYR A 147 -14.68 -0.30 -4.03
N ASP A 148 -15.65 0.53 -3.68
CA ASP A 148 -15.49 1.74 -2.86
C ASP A 148 -15.55 1.49 -1.36
N ASP A 149 -15.84 0.26 -0.95
CA ASP A 149 -15.94 -0.20 0.44
C ASP A 149 -14.76 -1.06 0.91
N GLN A 150 -13.69 -1.16 0.10
CA GLN A 150 -12.44 -1.85 0.41
C GLN A 150 -11.37 -0.85 0.84
N LEU A 151 -10.70 -1.08 1.96
CA LEU A 151 -9.70 -0.16 2.50
C LEU A 151 -8.39 -0.11 1.69
N GLU A 152 -7.97 -1.25 1.12
CA GLU A 152 -6.65 -1.43 0.50
C GLU A 152 -6.29 -0.34 -0.53
N ALA A 153 -7.22 -0.04 -1.46
CA ALA A 153 -6.96 0.96 -2.50
C ALA A 153 -6.80 2.38 -1.93
N TYR A 154 -7.48 2.72 -0.84
CA TYR A 154 -7.32 4.01 -0.16
C TYR A 154 -5.99 4.11 0.59
N VAL A 155 -5.52 3.00 1.18
CA VAL A 155 -4.18 2.95 1.78
C VAL A 155 -3.12 3.23 0.73
N GLU A 156 -3.19 2.54 -0.42
CA GLU A 156 -2.23 2.77 -1.51
C GLU A 156 -2.33 4.19 -2.10
N GLN A 157 -3.52 4.79 -2.12
CA GLN A 157 -3.68 6.19 -2.53
C GLN A 157 -2.99 7.14 -1.54
N ALA A 158 -3.12 6.90 -0.24
CA ALA A 158 -2.43 7.69 0.77
C ALA A 158 -0.89 7.53 0.65
N VAL A 159 -0.41 6.28 0.45
CA VAL A 159 1.02 6.01 0.20
C VAL A 159 1.52 6.73 -1.06
N LEU A 160 0.72 6.76 -2.13
CA LEU A 160 1.06 7.48 -3.37
C LEU A 160 1.23 9.00 -3.11
N LEU A 161 0.31 9.61 -2.37
CA LEU A 161 0.40 11.03 -2.00
C LEU A 161 1.64 11.32 -1.16
N TYR A 162 1.93 10.45 -0.17
CA TYR A 162 3.15 10.55 0.63
C TYR A 162 4.41 10.51 -0.25
N ARG A 163 4.51 9.55 -1.18
CA ARG A 163 5.65 9.42 -2.10
C ARG A 163 5.82 10.61 -3.06
N GLN A 164 4.72 11.30 -3.37
CA GLN A 164 4.76 12.54 -4.13
C GLN A 164 5.21 13.76 -3.31
N GLY A 165 5.47 13.61 -2.01
CA GLY A 165 5.76 14.70 -1.08
C GLY A 165 4.53 15.56 -0.74
N LYS A 166 3.32 15.10 -1.05
CA LYS A 166 2.05 15.78 -0.77
C LYS A 166 1.54 15.38 0.61
N TYR A 167 2.32 15.70 1.63
CA TYR A 167 2.09 15.20 2.99
C TYR A 167 0.75 15.64 3.58
N GLN A 168 0.34 16.91 3.38
CA GLN A 168 -0.96 17.37 3.88
C GLN A 168 -2.12 16.68 3.15
N GLU A 169 -2.04 16.51 1.82
CA GLU A 169 -3.06 15.81 1.06
C GLU A 169 -3.16 14.32 1.48
N CYS A 170 -2.03 13.72 1.86
CA CYS A 170 -1.99 12.35 2.41
C CYS A 170 -2.79 12.27 3.73
N ILE A 171 -2.57 13.18 4.64
CA ILE A 171 -3.29 13.26 5.92
C ILE A 171 -4.79 13.45 5.68
N ASP A 172 -5.17 14.40 4.83
CA ASP A 172 -6.57 14.68 4.48
C ASP A 172 -7.25 13.44 3.85
N ALA A 173 -6.53 12.69 3.02
CA ALA A 173 -7.02 11.45 2.42
C ALA A 173 -7.23 10.36 3.47
N VAL A 174 -6.34 10.23 4.46
CA VAL A 174 -6.47 9.29 5.58
C VAL A 174 -7.68 9.64 6.45
N GLU A 175 -7.86 10.91 6.83
CA GLU A 175 -9.01 11.38 7.63
C GLU A 175 -10.33 11.16 6.88
N THR A 176 -10.35 11.44 5.58
CA THR A 176 -11.51 11.18 4.73
C THR A 176 -11.82 9.69 4.69
N THR A 177 -10.81 8.83 4.58
CA THR A 177 -10.96 7.37 4.55
C THR A 177 -11.51 6.84 5.87
N GLN A 178 -11.06 7.37 7.01
CA GLN A 178 -11.56 7.00 8.34
C GLN A 178 -13.05 7.34 8.53
N SER A 179 -13.55 8.38 7.87
CA SER A 179 -14.96 8.78 7.93
C SER A 179 -15.89 7.93 7.06
N ARG A 180 -15.36 7.04 6.21
CA ARG A 180 -16.13 6.17 5.30
C ARG A 180 -16.68 4.94 6.01
N GLU A 181 -17.84 4.47 5.58
CA GLU A 181 -18.40 3.17 5.98
C GLU A 181 -17.76 2.05 5.16
N LEU A 182 -16.53 1.66 5.51
CA LEU A 182 -15.82 0.56 4.86
C LEU A 182 -16.30 -0.79 5.44
N LYS A 183 -16.51 -1.79 4.58
CA LYS A 183 -16.98 -3.12 4.98
C LYS A 183 -15.87 -4.15 5.05
N TYR A 184 -14.83 -3.97 4.25
CA TYR A 184 -13.76 -4.95 4.12
C TYR A 184 -12.42 -4.29 4.39
N TYR A 185 -11.80 -4.68 5.49
CA TYR A 185 -10.48 -4.25 5.91
C TYR A 185 -9.82 -5.31 6.79
N SER A 186 -8.52 -5.43 6.68
CA SER A 186 -7.72 -6.22 7.61
C SER A 186 -7.20 -5.31 8.73
N ARG A 187 -6.82 -5.91 9.87
CA ARG A 187 -6.12 -5.15 10.93
C ARG A 187 -4.85 -4.51 10.38
N GLN A 188 -4.12 -5.23 9.53
CA GLN A 188 -2.90 -4.75 8.90
C GLN A 188 -3.15 -3.55 7.98
N SER A 189 -4.23 -3.56 7.17
CA SER A 189 -4.56 -2.41 6.30
C SER A 189 -4.88 -1.16 7.11
N VAL A 190 -5.57 -1.34 8.26
CA VAL A 190 -5.83 -0.21 9.17
C VAL A 190 -4.54 0.30 9.81
N ALA A 191 -3.65 -0.60 10.23
CA ALA A 191 -2.34 -0.23 10.75
C ALA A 191 -1.52 0.54 9.70
N ASN A 192 -1.49 0.07 8.45
CA ASN A 192 -0.80 0.74 7.35
C ASN A 192 -1.36 2.13 7.07
N LEU A 193 -2.70 2.30 7.17
CA LEU A 193 -3.33 3.62 7.01
C LEU A 193 -2.85 4.62 8.08
N TYR A 194 -2.77 4.19 9.34
CA TYR A 194 -2.24 5.03 10.41
C TYR A 194 -0.74 5.27 10.26
N ASN A 195 0.02 4.27 9.82
CA ASN A 195 1.46 4.40 9.60
C ASN A 195 1.77 5.47 8.54
N VAL A 196 1.10 5.43 7.38
CA VAL A 196 1.37 6.44 6.34
C VAL A 196 0.98 7.85 6.78
N ALA A 197 -0.08 8.00 7.60
CA ALA A 197 -0.40 9.28 8.20
C ALA A 197 0.68 9.73 9.18
N ALA A 198 1.22 8.82 9.99
CA ALA A 198 2.29 9.10 10.93
C ALA A 198 3.56 9.58 10.21
N GLU A 199 3.95 8.90 9.14
CA GLU A 199 5.07 9.31 8.29
C GLU A 199 4.85 10.71 7.70
N ALA A 200 3.63 10.99 7.19
CA ALA A 200 3.29 12.32 6.66
C ALA A 200 3.33 13.42 7.73
N TYR A 201 2.83 13.16 8.94
CA TYR A 201 2.96 14.10 10.08
C TYR A 201 4.42 14.32 10.47
N TYR A 202 5.24 13.25 10.43
CA TYR A 202 6.67 13.35 10.75
C TYR A 202 7.41 14.28 9.76
N GLU A 203 7.14 14.12 8.45
CA GLU A 203 7.72 14.99 7.41
C GLU A 203 7.27 16.46 7.52
N LEU A 204 6.10 16.71 8.10
CA LEU A 204 5.62 18.05 8.44
C LEU A 204 6.10 18.54 9.82
N GLU A 205 7.06 17.85 10.44
CA GLU A 205 7.61 18.15 11.76
C GLU A 205 6.56 18.18 12.90
N SER A 206 5.37 17.58 12.65
CA SER A 206 4.29 17.45 13.61
C SER A 206 4.47 16.18 14.45
N TYR A 207 5.55 16.11 15.20
CA TYR A 207 6.02 14.89 15.87
C TYR A 207 5.05 14.30 16.89
N GLU A 208 4.28 15.13 17.64
CA GLU A 208 3.26 14.65 18.57
C GLU A 208 2.13 13.90 17.83
N SER A 209 1.68 14.46 16.71
CA SER A 209 0.67 13.82 15.86
C SER A 209 1.21 12.53 15.23
N ALA A 210 2.47 12.56 14.77
CA ALA A 210 3.14 11.39 14.23
C ALA A 210 3.20 10.24 15.26
N ALA A 211 3.68 10.51 16.49
CA ALA A 211 3.73 9.52 17.57
C ALA A 211 2.34 8.94 17.88
N THR A 212 1.30 9.81 17.94
CA THR A 212 -0.08 9.35 18.15
C THR A 212 -0.56 8.40 17.05
N MET A 213 -0.22 8.66 15.78
CA MET A 213 -0.63 7.81 14.67
C MET A 213 0.15 6.49 14.65
N TYR A 214 1.45 6.50 14.94
CA TYR A 214 2.23 5.27 15.11
C TYR A 214 1.68 4.41 16.24
N GLN A 215 1.34 4.99 17.40
CA GLN A 215 0.72 4.27 18.50
C GLN A 215 -0.59 3.58 18.09
N LYS A 216 -1.43 4.25 17.28
CA LYS A 216 -2.63 3.61 16.71
C LYS A 216 -2.26 2.44 15.79
N ALA A 217 -1.25 2.59 14.92
CA ALA A 217 -0.78 1.52 14.05
C ALA A 217 -0.31 0.29 14.85
N ILE A 218 0.47 0.50 15.92
CA ILE A 218 0.90 -0.54 16.87
C ILE A 218 -0.31 -1.24 17.50
N GLY A 219 -1.33 -0.50 17.93
CA GLY A 219 -2.55 -1.08 18.51
C GLY A 219 -3.29 -2.04 17.55
N TYR A 220 -3.14 -1.87 16.24
CA TYR A 220 -3.70 -2.78 15.24
C TYR A 220 -2.75 -3.93 14.86
N SER A 221 -1.44 -3.69 14.80
CA SER A 221 -0.43 -4.69 14.40
C SER A 221 0.84 -4.52 15.27
N PRO A 222 0.84 -5.09 16.50
CA PRO A 222 1.90 -4.89 17.49
C PRO A 222 3.18 -5.68 17.20
N ASP A 223 3.22 -6.48 16.14
CA ASP A 223 4.34 -7.30 15.71
C ASP A 223 5.23 -6.61 14.66
N ILE A 224 4.95 -5.36 14.30
CA ILE A 224 5.66 -4.62 13.24
C ILE A 224 6.67 -3.66 13.88
N LEU A 225 7.96 -3.99 13.77
CA LEU A 225 9.08 -3.21 14.33
C LEU A 225 9.12 -1.75 13.85
N SER A 226 8.81 -1.51 12.56
CA SER A 226 8.90 -0.17 11.97
C SER A 226 7.95 0.84 12.60
N TYR A 227 6.81 0.41 13.15
CA TYR A 227 5.87 1.33 13.81
C TYR A 227 6.44 1.84 15.14
N TYR A 228 7.02 0.95 15.95
CA TYR A 228 7.72 1.33 17.17
C TYR A 228 8.93 2.23 16.88
N GLN A 229 9.69 1.89 15.82
CA GLN A 229 10.80 2.71 15.37
C GLN A 229 10.33 4.13 15.02
N GLY A 230 9.22 4.25 14.28
CA GLY A 230 8.64 5.53 13.91
C GLY A 230 8.17 6.33 15.11
N GLU A 231 7.43 5.70 16.05
CA GLU A 231 6.95 6.33 17.28
C GLU A 231 8.11 6.85 18.13
N ALA A 232 9.08 5.97 18.43
CA ALA A 232 10.23 6.35 19.25
C ALA A 232 11.07 7.45 18.57
N THR A 233 11.26 7.40 17.25
CA THR A 233 11.98 8.47 16.51
C THR A 233 11.21 9.80 16.61
N ALA A 234 9.88 9.80 16.48
CA ALA A 234 9.07 11.01 16.62
C ALA A 234 9.15 11.59 18.05
N LEU A 235 9.12 10.75 19.09
CA LEU A 235 9.29 11.16 20.48
C LEU A 235 10.69 11.72 20.75
N ILE A 236 11.74 11.16 20.14
CA ILE A 236 13.11 11.70 20.22
C ILE A 236 13.17 13.11 19.61
N GLN A 237 12.53 13.35 18.46
CA GLN A 237 12.49 14.67 17.85
C GLN A 237 11.68 15.67 18.69
N LEU A 238 10.63 15.22 19.38
CA LEU A 238 9.84 16.01 20.30
C LEU A 238 10.62 16.36 21.60
N GLY A 239 11.71 15.62 21.89
CA GLY A 239 12.48 15.72 23.13
C GLY A 239 11.92 14.89 24.29
N ASP A 240 10.92 14.06 24.03
CA ASP A 240 10.37 13.10 25.01
C ASP A 240 11.20 11.81 25.02
N TYR A 241 12.38 11.90 25.63
CA TYR A 241 13.30 10.77 25.73
C TYR A 241 12.77 9.65 26.64
N SER A 242 11.96 9.99 27.65
CA SER A 242 11.32 8.99 28.52
C SER A 242 10.28 8.18 27.76
N GLY A 243 9.44 8.85 26.98
CA GLY A 243 8.47 8.17 26.13
C GLY A 243 9.14 7.26 25.09
N ALA A 244 10.25 7.71 24.51
CA ALA A 244 11.03 6.88 23.57
C ALA A 244 11.60 5.61 24.22
N ASP A 245 12.11 5.69 25.46
CA ASP A 245 12.56 4.53 26.25
C ASP A 245 11.40 3.56 26.53
N GLU A 246 10.21 4.07 26.87
CA GLU A 246 9.03 3.23 27.10
C GLU A 246 8.61 2.48 25.82
N VAL A 247 8.64 3.14 24.67
CA VAL A 247 8.32 2.54 23.36
C VAL A 247 9.34 1.45 23.01
N LEU A 248 10.64 1.67 23.24
CA LEU A 248 11.66 0.65 23.04
C LEU A 248 11.45 -0.57 23.97
N ALA A 249 11.07 -0.34 25.22
CA ALA A 249 10.75 -1.42 26.15
C ALA A 249 9.48 -2.20 25.73
N GLU A 250 8.49 -1.52 25.16
CA GLU A 250 7.30 -2.16 24.59
C GLU A 250 7.64 -2.98 23.35
N MET A 251 8.45 -2.44 22.44
CA MET A 251 8.96 -3.12 21.25
C MET A 251 9.66 -4.43 21.62
N ALA A 252 10.54 -4.40 22.63
CA ALA A 252 11.27 -5.56 23.12
C ALA A 252 10.37 -6.66 23.71
N LYS A 253 9.21 -6.27 24.28
CA LYS A 253 8.22 -7.23 24.80
C LYS A 253 7.30 -7.79 23.72
N ALA A 254 6.93 -6.96 22.75
CA ALA A 254 5.93 -7.32 21.74
C ALA A 254 6.52 -8.17 20.62
N VAL A 255 7.78 -7.94 20.26
CA VAL A 255 8.42 -8.60 19.12
C VAL A 255 9.61 -9.43 19.59
N PRO A 256 9.61 -10.74 19.31
CA PRO A 256 10.76 -11.60 19.64
C PRO A 256 12.05 -11.08 19.00
N ASP A 257 13.16 -11.13 19.76
CA ASP A 257 14.49 -10.72 19.31
C ASP A 257 14.60 -9.26 18.82
N ALA A 258 13.64 -8.40 19.17
CA ALA A 258 13.63 -6.99 18.75
C ALA A 258 14.93 -6.26 19.12
N GLU A 259 15.47 -6.49 20.32
CA GLU A 259 16.71 -5.85 20.79
C GLU A 259 17.93 -6.16 19.91
N GLN A 260 17.95 -7.28 19.18
CA GLN A 260 18.99 -7.64 18.24
C GLN A 260 18.76 -7.05 16.84
N SER A 261 17.58 -6.50 16.59
CA SER A 261 17.24 -5.93 15.28
C SER A 261 17.95 -4.60 15.03
N GLY A 262 18.30 -4.36 13.77
CA GLY A 262 18.88 -3.07 13.36
C GLY A 262 17.93 -1.90 13.64
N ALA A 263 16.60 -2.11 13.54
CA ALA A 263 15.58 -1.10 13.83
C ALA A 263 15.66 -0.63 15.28
N TYR A 264 15.72 -1.56 16.25
CA TYR A 264 15.87 -1.24 17.66
C TYR A 264 17.18 -0.52 17.93
N GLN A 265 18.30 -1.06 17.42
CA GLN A 265 19.62 -0.53 17.67
C GLN A 265 19.84 0.90 17.10
N VAL A 266 19.21 1.22 15.95
CA VAL A 266 19.23 2.59 15.40
C VAL A 266 18.52 3.55 16.35
N VAL A 267 17.32 3.22 16.83
CA VAL A 267 16.56 4.09 17.74
C VAL A 267 17.27 4.25 19.07
N GLN A 268 17.77 3.14 19.64
CA GLN A 268 18.56 3.15 20.88
C GLN A 268 19.79 4.07 20.75
N SER A 269 20.49 3.99 19.61
CA SER A 269 21.65 4.83 19.33
C SER A 269 21.27 6.33 19.21
N GLU A 270 20.18 6.64 18.50
CA GLU A 270 19.69 8.03 18.38
C GLU A 270 19.28 8.61 19.73
N LEU A 271 18.59 7.81 20.55
CA LEU A 271 18.16 8.22 21.89
C LEU A 271 19.35 8.50 22.79
N LEU A 272 20.32 7.57 22.90
CA LEU A 272 21.55 7.75 23.69
C LEU A 272 22.36 8.96 23.22
N ARG A 273 22.45 9.18 21.90
CA ARG A 273 23.09 10.36 21.30
C ARG A 273 22.44 11.65 21.80
N LYS A 274 21.10 11.72 21.80
CA LYS A 274 20.33 12.89 22.26
C LYS A 274 20.43 13.10 23.79
N GLN A 275 20.56 12.04 24.54
CA GLN A 275 20.80 12.07 25.98
C GLN A 275 22.27 12.47 26.31
N GLY A 276 23.18 12.47 25.32
CA GLY A 276 24.58 12.84 25.47
C GLY A 276 25.50 11.66 25.85
N ASP A 277 24.98 10.46 25.88
CA ASP A 277 25.78 9.25 26.12
C ASP A 277 26.38 8.73 24.81
N LEU A 278 27.37 9.48 24.30
CA LEU A 278 27.96 9.24 22.99
C LEU A 278 28.72 7.91 22.87
N PRO A 279 29.43 7.38 23.91
CA PRO A 279 30.07 6.08 23.83
C PRO A 279 29.08 4.94 23.61
N ASP A 280 28.01 4.87 24.41
CA ASP A 280 26.99 3.82 24.31
C ASP A 280 26.15 3.99 23.03
N ALA A 281 25.92 5.25 22.60
CA ALA A 281 25.29 5.55 21.31
C ALA A 281 26.08 4.98 20.14
N LEU A 282 27.41 5.13 20.13
CA LEU A 282 28.29 4.58 19.09
C LEU A 282 28.29 3.05 19.08
N ASP A 283 28.29 2.43 20.25
CA ASP A 283 28.20 0.98 20.37
C ASP A 283 26.86 0.43 19.84
N ALA A 284 25.75 1.10 20.12
CA ALA A 284 24.46 0.76 19.56
C ALA A 284 24.43 0.95 18.03
N ALA A 285 25.02 2.05 17.49
CA ALA A 285 25.13 2.26 16.06
C ALA A 285 25.96 1.16 15.36
N ARG A 286 27.05 0.71 15.96
CA ARG A 286 27.84 -0.44 15.44
C ARG A 286 27.06 -1.75 15.45
N LYS A 287 26.25 -1.99 16.48
CA LYS A 287 25.33 -3.15 16.49
C LYS A 287 24.29 -3.02 15.39
N ALA A 288 23.74 -1.80 15.16
CA ALA A 288 22.83 -1.54 14.06
C ALA A 288 23.43 -1.85 12.68
N ILE A 289 24.71 -1.51 12.45
CA ILE A 289 25.44 -1.89 11.22
C ILE A 289 25.49 -3.41 11.07
N GLY A 290 25.78 -4.14 12.16
CA GLY A 290 25.89 -5.61 12.14
C GLY A 290 24.56 -6.35 11.99
N SER A 291 23.43 -5.69 12.29
CA SER A 291 22.09 -6.29 12.30
C SER A 291 21.11 -5.60 11.35
N ALA A 292 21.61 -4.78 10.42
CA ALA A 292 20.78 -4.07 9.46
C ALA A 292 20.05 -5.05 8.52
N ASP A 293 18.73 -4.83 8.36
CA ASP A 293 17.89 -5.55 7.42
C ASP A 293 17.68 -4.69 6.17
N GLY A 294 18.56 -4.88 5.21
CA GLY A 294 18.54 -4.15 3.94
C GLY A 294 19.43 -2.89 3.90
N ASN A 295 19.57 -2.38 2.67
CA ASN A 295 20.54 -1.33 2.37
C ASN A 295 20.17 0.04 2.98
N ASP A 296 18.88 0.37 3.06
CA ASP A 296 18.44 1.65 3.63
C ASP A 296 18.79 1.74 5.12
N GLN A 297 18.53 0.65 5.86
CA GLN A 297 18.84 0.58 7.27
C GLN A 297 20.35 0.58 7.51
N LEU A 298 21.11 -0.13 6.67
CA LEU A 298 22.57 -0.16 6.73
C LEU A 298 23.17 1.23 6.46
N ALA A 299 22.67 1.94 5.45
CA ALA A 299 23.11 3.32 5.15
C ALA A 299 22.81 4.28 6.31
N ARG A 300 21.61 4.16 6.92
CA ARG A 300 21.24 4.96 8.09
C ARG A 300 22.16 4.67 9.29
N ALA A 301 22.47 3.40 9.53
CA ALA A 301 23.34 3.00 10.64
C ALA A 301 24.77 3.54 10.47
N TYR A 302 25.36 3.48 9.27
CA TYR A 302 26.66 4.07 8.99
C TYR A 302 26.67 5.59 9.16
N ARG A 303 25.66 6.29 8.65
CA ARG A 303 25.53 7.73 8.82
C ARG A 303 25.41 8.15 10.29
N LEU A 304 24.61 7.39 11.05
CA LEU A 304 24.43 7.64 12.47
C LEU A 304 25.73 7.43 13.24
N ALA A 305 26.42 6.32 13.01
CA ALA A 305 27.71 6.05 13.64
C ALA A 305 28.74 7.14 13.32
N ALA A 306 28.80 7.58 12.07
CA ALA A 306 29.68 8.68 11.66
C ALA A 306 29.31 10.01 12.34
N SER A 307 28.01 10.35 12.42
CA SER A 307 27.55 11.55 13.12
C SER A 307 27.87 11.53 14.62
N ILE A 308 27.81 10.36 15.25
CA ILE A 308 28.21 10.22 16.66
C ILE A 308 29.72 10.42 16.81
N CYS A 309 30.53 9.91 15.88
CA CYS A 309 31.98 10.19 15.87
C CYS A 309 32.26 11.68 15.75
N GLU A 310 31.52 12.41 14.92
CA GLU A 310 31.60 13.86 14.79
C GLU A 310 31.23 14.58 16.11
N ASP A 311 30.17 14.16 16.79
CA ASP A 311 29.77 14.73 18.09
C ASP A 311 30.82 14.47 19.19
N ILE A 312 31.52 13.33 19.18
CA ILE A 312 32.61 13.04 20.11
C ILE A 312 33.81 13.97 19.83
N GLY A 313 34.05 14.33 18.56
CA GLY A 313 35.04 15.31 18.16
C GLY A 313 36.24 14.73 17.40
N ASP A 314 37.27 15.57 17.23
CA ASP A 314 38.41 15.31 16.34
C ASP A 314 39.20 14.03 16.61
N SER A 315 39.17 13.54 17.85
CA SER A 315 39.76 12.26 18.21
C SER A 315 39.17 11.05 17.44
N MET A 316 37.94 11.19 16.93
CA MET A 316 37.21 10.14 16.21
C MET A 316 37.19 10.33 14.69
N LEU A 317 37.84 11.39 14.15
CA LEU A 317 37.87 11.67 12.70
C LEU A 317 38.30 10.47 11.86
N SER A 318 39.34 9.76 12.29
CA SER A 318 39.81 8.58 11.56
C SER A 318 38.80 7.43 11.56
N GLU A 319 38.08 7.25 12.64
CA GLU A 319 37.03 6.24 12.76
C GLU A 319 35.79 6.65 11.93
N GLU A 320 35.41 7.92 11.96
CA GLU A 320 34.34 8.47 11.14
C GLU A 320 34.58 8.22 9.65
N ILE A 321 35.77 8.56 9.16
CA ILE A 321 36.21 8.34 7.77
C ILE A 321 36.17 6.84 7.44
N ASN A 322 36.63 5.98 8.36
CA ASN A 322 36.66 4.54 8.17
C ASN A 322 35.23 3.97 8.04
N LEU A 323 34.33 4.34 8.93
CA LEU A 323 32.91 3.92 8.90
C LEU A 323 32.22 4.33 7.59
N LEU A 324 32.41 5.58 7.15
CA LEU A 324 31.79 6.07 5.92
C LEU A 324 32.34 5.37 4.68
N ASN A 325 33.67 5.10 4.63
CA ASN A 325 34.25 4.32 3.54
C ASN A 325 33.74 2.87 3.54
N GLN A 326 33.65 2.21 4.69
CA GLN A 326 33.07 0.87 4.78
C GLN A 326 31.62 0.86 4.29
N GLY A 327 30.81 1.86 4.66
CA GLY A 327 29.44 1.99 4.17
C GLY A 327 29.38 2.14 2.65
N ILE A 328 30.25 2.95 2.05
CA ILE A 328 30.33 3.14 0.59
C ILE A 328 30.78 1.83 -0.11
N GLU A 329 31.67 1.05 0.48
CA GLU A 329 32.13 -0.22 -0.07
C GLU A 329 31.09 -1.34 0.02
N GLN A 330 30.28 -1.36 1.07
CA GLN A 330 29.29 -2.42 1.32
C GLN A 330 27.95 -2.16 0.63
N LEU A 331 27.62 -0.90 0.37
CA LEU A 331 26.34 -0.52 -0.21
C LEU A 331 26.41 -0.42 -1.74
N PRO A 332 25.31 -0.66 -2.46
CA PRO A 332 25.24 -0.40 -3.90
C PRO A 332 25.52 1.08 -4.25
N ASP A 333 25.99 1.33 -5.49
CA ASP A 333 26.35 2.67 -5.97
C ASP A 333 25.28 3.75 -5.75
N GLY A 334 23.98 3.37 -5.76
CA GLY A 334 22.86 4.27 -5.50
C GLY A 334 22.88 4.94 -4.12
N TYR A 335 23.56 4.35 -3.15
CA TYR A 335 23.70 4.88 -1.79
C TYR A 335 24.90 5.79 -1.59
N TYR A 336 25.78 5.92 -2.59
CA TYR A 336 26.99 6.75 -2.50
C TYR A 336 26.67 8.17 -2.02
N ASN A 337 25.70 8.83 -2.62
CA ASN A 337 25.35 10.20 -2.29
C ASN A 337 24.85 10.36 -0.84
N ALA A 338 24.33 9.33 -0.24
CA ALA A 338 23.84 9.35 1.14
C ALA A 338 24.97 9.46 2.19
N LEU A 339 26.16 8.96 1.86
CA LEU A 339 27.33 8.91 2.77
C LEU A 339 28.42 9.89 2.37
N ALA A 340 28.58 10.14 1.07
CA ALA A 340 29.73 10.84 0.53
C ALA A 340 29.81 12.31 0.94
N GLY A 341 28.69 12.98 1.19
CA GLY A 341 28.68 14.36 1.68
C GLY A 341 29.34 14.47 3.06
N GLN A 342 28.99 13.58 3.96
CA GLN A 342 29.57 13.50 5.31
C GLN A 342 31.06 13.08 5.25
N LEU A 343 31.39 12.11 4.38
CA LEU A 343 32.76 11.69 4.17
C LEU A 343 33.65 12.84 3.67
N ALA A 344 33.19 13.63 2.71
CA ALA A 344 33.95 14.77 2.20
C ALA A 344 34.18 15.84 3.28
N SER A 345 33.16 16.10 4.13
CA SER A 345 33.32 17.01 5.28
C SER A 345 34.29 16.47 6.31
N ALA A 346 34.29 15.18 6.60
CA ALA A 346 35.25 14.54 7.49
C ALA A 346 36.67 14.63 6.95
N TYR A 347 36.90 14.46 5.64
CA TYR A 347 38.19 14.65 5.01
C TYR A 347 38.69 16.11 5.11
N ILE A 348 37.79 17.11 4.99
CA ILE A 348 38.17 18.52 5.18
C ILE A 348 38.67 18.74 6.61
N ARG A 349 37.90 18.32 7.62
CA ARG A 349 38.28 18.42 9.03
C ARG A 349 39.59 17.69 9.32
N GLN A 350 39.80 16.51 8.73
CA GLN A 350 41.04 15.75 8.87
C GLN A 350 42.25 16.48 8.22
N ALA A 351 42.02 17.15 7.08
CA ALA A 351 43.06 17.98 6.43
C ALA A 351 43.42 19.17 7.30
N GLU A 352 42.48 19.84 7.90
CA GLU A 352 42.68 20.97 8.83
C GLU A 352 43.44 20.52 10.09
N ALA A 353 43.04 19.40 10.69
CA ALA A 353 43.65 18.88 11.91
C ALA A 353 45.09 18.40 11.69
N THR A 354 45.44 17.87 10.50
CA THR A 354 46.74 17.25 10.23
C THR A 354 47.65 18.09 9.35
N GLY A 355 47.10 19.09 8.65
CA GLY A 355 47.85 19.84 7.62
C GLY A 355 48.20 19.01 6.37
N ASN A 356 47.64 17.81 6.24
CA ASN A 356 47.99 16.90 5.12
C ASN A 356 47.10 17.18 3.90
N PRO A 357 47.65 17.69 2.77
CA PRO A 357 46.89 17.98 1.56
C PRO A 357 46.34 16.73 0.86
N GLY A 358 46.74 15.52 1.27
CA GLY A 358 46.16 14.28 0.81
C GLY A 358 44.65 14.22 1.08
N TYR A 359 44.22 14.60 2.26
CA TYR A 359 42.80 14.61 2.64
C TYR A 359 42.01 15.68 1.88
N GLN A 360 42.59 16.83 1.53
CA GLN A 360 41.94 17.81 0.65
C GLN A 360 41.69 17.24 -0.74
N LYS A 361 42.60 16.43 -1.28
CA LYS A 361 42.42 15.74 -2.57
C LYS A 361 41.35 14.65 -2.47
N ASP A 362 41.28 13.95 -1.35
CA ASP A 362 40.24 12.95 -1.11
C ASP A 362 38.89 13.60 -0.99
N ALA A 363 38.72 14.69 -0.25
CA ALA A 363 37.53 15.50 -0.20
C ALA A 363 37.10 16.00 -1.59
N LEU A 364 38.03 16.55 -2.35
CA LEU A 364 37.77 17.04 -3.71
C LEU A 364 37.25 15.91 -4.63
N ARG A 365 37.87 14.73 -4.60
CA ARG A 365 37.40 13.57 -5.38
C ARG A 365 35.99 13.14 -4.97
N THR A 366 35.71 13.14 -3.69
CA THR A 366 34.39 12.76 -3.16
C THR A 366 33.31 13.74 -3.61
N TYR A 367 33.53 15.05 -3.52
CA TYR A 367 32.59 16.05 -4.01
C TYR A 367 32.44 16.02 -5.54
N GLN A 368 33.50 15.80 -6.30
CA GLN A 368 33.41 15.64 -7.75
C GLN A 368 32.62 14.40 -8.15
N GLN A 369 32.72 13.32 -7.40
CA GLN A 369 31.88 12.13 -7.63
C GLN A 369 30.42 12.39 -7.27
N LEU A 370 30.13 13.15 -6.19
CA LEU A 370 28.79 13.61 -5.87
C LEU A 370 28.16 14.42 -7.01
N GLU A 371 28.94 15.39 -7.56
CA GLU A 371 28.47 16.19 -8.70
C GLU A 371 28.22 15.33 -9.93
N LYS A 372 29.09 14.39 -10.23
CA LYS A 372 28.93 13.43 -11.34
C LYS A 372 27.69 12.54 -11.17
N ASN A 373 27.35 12.20 -9.94
CA ASN A 373 26.14 11.44 -9.59
C ASN A 373 24.87 12.31 -9.56
N GLY A 374 24.93 13.53 -10.05
CA GLY A 374 23.79 14.43 -10.19
C GLY A 374 23.52 15.35 -8.99
N ASN A 375 24.33 15.29 -7.92
CA ASN A 375 24.21 16.26 -6.81
C ASN A 375 24.94 17.55 -7.18
N THR A 376 24.25 18.43 -7.88
CA THR A 376 24.78 19.71 -8.39
C THR A 376 24.37 20.92 -7.53
N THR A 377 24.16 20.71 -6.24
CA THR A 377 23.80 21.80 -5.30
C THR A 377 24.88 22.85 -5.22
N LEU A 378 24.51 24.05 -4.81
CA LEU A 378 25.43 25.16 -4.60
C LEU A 378 26.54 24.78 -3.62
N GLU A 379 26.21 24.10 -2.52
CA GLU A 379 27.13 23.66 -1.48
C GLU A 379 28.20 22.73 -2.02
N VAL A 380 27.82 21.71 -2.79
CA VAL A 380 28.76 20.75 -3.41
C VAL A 380 29.74 21.48 -4.33
N ARG A 381 29.26 22.35 -5.19
CA ARG A 381 30.09 23.09 -6.15
C ARG A 381 30.96 24.16 -5.51
N LEU A 382 30.44 24.84 -4.46
CA LEU A 382 31.26 25.75 -3.67
C LEU A 382 32.41 25.04 -2.96
N ASN A 383 32.14 23.86 -2.37
CA ASN A 383 33.20 23.06 -1.75
C ASN A 383 34.24 22.55 -2.75
N ILE A 384 33.83 22.18 -3.97
CA ILE A 384 34.76 21.86 -5.05
C ILE A 384 35.66 23.06 -5.36
N ALA A 385 35.08 24.25 -5.55
CA ALA A 385 35.84 25.45 -5.86
C ALA A 385 36.79 25.87 -4.71
N MET A 386 36.31 25.77 -3.45
CA MET A 386 37.12 26.02 -2.26
C MET A 386 38.35 25.07 -2.17
N LEU A 387 38.11 23.76 -2.37
CA LEU A 387 39.18 22.77 -2.33
C LEU A 387 40.17 22.95 -3.49
N GLN A 388 39.71 23.30 -4.68
CA GLN A 388 40.57 23.66 -5.82
C GLN A 388 41.42 24.89 -5.48
N TYR A 389 40.87 25.91 -4.83
CA TYR A 389 41.58 27.07 -4.33
C TYR A 389 42.66 26.66 -3.32
N GLN A 390 42.32 25.88 -2.30
CA GLN A 390 43.25 25.38 -1.29
C GLN A 390 44.39 24.51 -1.86
N LEU A 391 44.12 23.79 -2.94
CA LEU A 391 45.09 23.00 -3.68
C LEU A 391 45.86 23.80 -4.75
N HIS A 392 45.69 25.13 -4.78
CA HIS A 392 46.31 26.07 -5.73
C HIS A 392 45.91 25.86 -7.20
N ASP A 393 44.79 25.18 -7.47
CA ASP A 393 44.24 25.06 -8.82
C ASP A 393 43.26 26.22 -9.10
N PHE A 394 43.78 27.43 -9.10
CA PHE A 394 42.99 28.65 -9.19
C PHE A 394 42.21 28.76 -10.51
N SER A 395 42.74 28.17 -11.59
CA SER A 395 42.07 28.20 -12.88
C SER A 395 40.75 27.41 -12.87
N LYS A 396 40.75 26.20 -12.31
CA LYS A 396 39.52 25.39 -12.18
C LYS A 396 38.57 25.99 -11.16
N ALA A 397 39.07 26.50 -10.04
CA ALA A 397 38.25 27.20 -9.06
C ALA A 397 37.53 28.39 -9.71
N MET A 398 38.23 29.20 -10.51
CA MET A 398 37.63 30.32 -11.21
C MET A 398 36.59 29.89 -12.23
N GLU A 399 36.84 28.85 -13.01
CA GLU A 399 35.85 28.30 -13.97
C GLU A 399 34.56 27.87 -13.27
N MET A 400 34.65 27.11 -12.20
CA MET A 400 33.51 26.66 -11.40
C MET A 400 32.73 27.85 -10.81
N LEU A 401 33.43 28.81 -10.21
CA LEU A 401 32.79 29.98 -9.62
C LEU A 401 32.14 30.92 -10.63
N GLN A 402 32.67 31.05 -11.84
CA GLN A 402 32.06 31.81 -12.91
C GLN A 402 30.72 31.13 -13.39
N ALA A 403 30.70 29.79 -13.40
CA ALA A 403 29.44 29.07 -13.65
C ALA A 403 28.43 29.31 -12.52
N LEU A 404 28.86 29.17 -11.25
CA LEU A 404 27.98 29.40 -10.09
C LEU A 404 27.49 30.85 -10.04
N LYS A 405 28.28 31.85 -10.43
CA LYS A 405 27.84 33.25 -10.51
C LYS A 405 26.64 33.44 -11.45
N LYS A 406 26.50 32.66 -12.52
CA LYS A 406 25.36 32.73 -13.44
C LYS A 406 24.11 32.12 -12.83
N ASP A 407 24.30 30.99 -12.11
CA ASP A 407 23.19 30.22 -11.54
C ASP A 407 22.72 30.88 -10.21
N TYR A 408 23.65 31.46 -9.42
CA TYR A 408 23.40 32.03 -8.10
C TYR A 408 23.93 33.48 -7.99
N PRO A 409 23.40 34.45 -8.79
CA PRO A 409 23.93 35.81 -8.89
C PRO A 409 23.73 36.67 -7.62
N LYS A 410 22.99 36.20 -6.62
CA LYS A 410 22.72 36.90 -5.36
C LYS A 410 23.31 36.21 -4.13
N ASP A 411 24.08 35.14 -4.29
CA ASP A 411 24.71 34.46 -3.16
C ASP A 411 26.09 35.04 -2.89
N TYR A 412 26.29 35.64 -1.70
CA TYR A 412 27.54 36.31 -1.34
C TYR A 412 28.73 35.34 -1.31
N ARG A 413 28.51 34.05 -1.01
CA ARG A 413 29.57 33.03 -0.91
C ARG A 413 30.27 32.81 -2.24
N VAL A 414 29.52 32.90 -3.34
CA VAL A 414 30.06 32.80 -4.69
C VAL A 414 31.01 33.97 -4.96
N TYR A 415 30.64 35.19 -4.65
CA TYR A 415 31.46 36.38 -4.85
C TYR A 415 32.62 36.44 -3.86
N LYS A 416 32.46 35.98 -2.62
CA LYS A 416 33.52 35.78 -1.65
C LYS A 416 34.66 34.93 -2.23
N TRP A 417 34.33 33.75 -2.74
CA TRP A 417 35.31 32.85 -3.32
C TRP A 417 35.88 33.37 -4.65
N LEU A 418 35.10 34.06 -5.48
CA LEU A 418 35.61 34.77 -6.65
C LEU A 418 36.65 35.82 -6.31
N ALA A 419 36.48 36.55 -5.20
CA ALA A 419 37.44 37.53 -4.74
C ALA A 419 38.75 36.87 -4.27
N PHE A 420 38.65 35.78 -3.47
CA PHE A 420 39.83 35.04 -3.05
C PHE A 420 40.63 34.49 -4.25
N VAL A 421 39.95 33.78 -5.17
CA VAL A 421 40.61 33.15 -6.33
C VAL A 421 41.16 34.20 -7.29
N GLN A 422 40.42 35.31 -7.55
CA GLN A 422 40.92 36.38 -8.43
C GLN A 422 42.10 37.10 -7.81
N GLY A 423 42.10 37.30 -6.48
CA GLY A 423 43.22 37.92 -5.76
C GLY A 423 44.54 37.15 -5.95
N GLU A 424 44.49 35.83 -5.84
CA GLU A 424 45.65 34.97 -6.10
C GLU A 424 46.10 35.01 -7.56
N LEU A 425 45.13 34.98 -8.50
CA LEU A 425 45.45 35.12 -9.94
C LEU A 425 46.06 36.48 -10.29
N ASP A 426 45.55 37.57 -9.74
CA ASP A 426 46.08 38.93 -9.94
C ASP A 426 47.48 39.02 -9.36
N LEU A 427 47.74 38.44 -8.19
CA LEU A 427 49.07 38.36 -7.57
C LEU A 427 50.07 37.59 -8.46
N GLN A 428 49.70 36.41 -8.93
CA GLN A 428 50.55 35.58 -9.77
C GLN A 428 50.89 36.25 -11.10
N ASN A 429 49.98 37.01 -11.67
CA ASN A 429 50.17 37.68 -12.95
C ASN A 429 50.71 39.11 -12.84
N GLY A 430 50.94 39.62 -11.62
CA GLY A 430 51.33 41.00 -11.40
C GLY A 430 50.30 42.01 -11.92
N ALA A 431 49.02 41.62 -11.87
CA ALA A 431 47.89 42.40 -12.40
C ALA A 431 47.34 43.37 -11.33
N SER A 432 46.56 44.35 -11.76
CA SER A 432 45.78 45.19 -10.85
C SER A 432 44.64 44.44 -10.21
N TYR A 433 44.42 44.65 -8.92
CA TYR A 433 43.33 44.02 -8.14
C TYR A 433 41.94 44.60 -8.44
N THR A 434 41.76 45.35 -9.52
CA THR A 434 40.47 45.99 -9.85
C THR A 434 39.30 44.99 -9.96
N LYS A 435 39.54 43.81 -10.54
CA LYS A 435 38.50 42.76 -10.63
C LYS A 435 38.25 42.11 -9.27
N THR A 436 39.31 41.86 -8.51
CA THR A 436 39.23 41.30 -7.15
C THR A 436 38.38 42.20 -6.24
N LEU A 437 38.66 43.52 -6.27
CA LEU A 437 37.91 44.51 -5.50
C LEU A 437 36.43 44.54 -5.93
N GLY A 438 36.09 44.45 -7.23
CA GLY A 438 34.74 44.39 -7.69
C GLY A 438 33.96 43.15 -7.20
N TYR A 439 34.63 41.99 -7.09
CA TYR A 439 34.01 40.79 -6.46
C TYR A 439 33.85 40.96 -4.96
N TYR A 440 34.85 41.49 -4.27
CA TYR A 440 34.78 41.80 -2.84
C TYR A 440 33.60 42.76 -2.52
N GLU A 441 33.51 43.89 -3.26
CA GLU A 441 32.43 44.86 -3.04
C GLU A 441 31.04 44.22 -3.18
N THR A 442 30.89 43.39 -4.23
CA THR A 442 29.63 42.65 -4.43
C THR A 442 29.37 41.67 -3.29
N ALA A 443 30.40 40.91 -2.86
CA ALA A 443 30.26 39.98 -1.74
C ALA A 443 29.86 40.69 -0.45
N ALA A 444 30.52 41.85 -0.14
CA ALA A 444 30.26 42.64 1.04
C ALA A 444 28.86 43.27 1.04
N GLU A 445 28.37 43.72 -0.11
CA GLU A 445 27.00 44.23 -0.27
C GLU A 445 25.96 43.16 0.03
N LEU A 446 26.09 41.97 -0.61
CA LEU A 446 25.17 40.86 -0.41
C LEU A 446 25.23 40.28 1.02
N TYR A 447 26.42 40.19 1.60
CA TYR A 447 26.63 39.68 2.95
C TYR A 447 25.98 40.54 4.02
N ARG A 448 25.90 41.91 3.85
CA ARG A 448 25.24 42.78 4.80
C ARG A 448 23.79 42.39 5.06
N ALA A 449 23.07 41.88 4.06
CA ALA A 449 21.69 41.42 4.22
C ALA A 449 21.65 40.15 5.09
N GLU A 450 22.56 39.21 4.85
CA GLU A 450 22.68 37.96 5.62
C GLU A 450 23.18 38.23 7.06
N GLN A 451 24.11 39.15 7.23
CA GLN A 451 24.60 39.58 8.53
C GLN A 451 23.51 40.19 9.37
N ALA A 452 22.60 40.96 8.77
CA ALA A 452 21.43 41.54 9.46
C ALA A 452 20.45 40.45 9.96
N SER A 453 20.44 39.27 9.37
CA SER A 453 19.67 38.08 9.82
C SER A 453 20.43 37.22 10.84
N GLY A 454 21.64 37.60 11.25
CA GLY A 454 22.45 36.91 12.26
C GLY A 454 23.51 35.93 11.70
N VAL A 455 23.70 35.89 10.38
CA VAL A 455 24.75 35.05 9.76
C VAL A 455 26.12 35.70 10.02
N TYR A 456 27.08 34.93 10.57
CA TYR A 456 28.47 35.34 10.74
C TYR A 456 29.40 34.44 9.92
N ASP A 457 30.25 35.07 9.08
CA ASP A 457 31.24 34.39 8.24
C ASP A 457 32.64 35.00 8.47
N PRO A 458 33.53 34.30 9.22
CA PRO A 458 34.87 34.81 9.53
C PRO A 458 35.73 35.03 8.30
N GLN A 459 35.48 34.32 7.19
CA GLN A 459 36.22 34.52 5.95
C GLN A 459 35.85 35.85 5.27
N MET A 460 34.68 36.42 5.53
CA MET A 460 34.37 37.79 5.08
C MET A 460 35.19 38.82 5.82
N ASP A 461 35.47 38.64 7.13
CA ASP A 461 36.39 39.50 7.88
C ASP A 461 37.83 39.41 7.36
N GLU A 462 38.25 38.24 6.98
CA GLU A 462 39.57 38.03 6.34
C GLU A 462 39.65 38.74 4.99
N LEU A 463 38.62 38.57 4.16
CA LEU A 463 38.53 39.21 2.84
C LEU A 463 38.54 40.74 2.96
N ASP A 464 37.81 41.31 3.96
CA ASP A 464 37.82 42.73 4.23
C ASP A 464 39.20 43.25 4.63
N ARG A 465 39.92 42.48 5.46
CA ARG A 465 41.31 42.80 5.80
C ARG A 465 42.25 42.78 4.58
N MET A 466 42.13 41.80 3.72
CA MET A 466 42.92 41.68 2.49
C MET A 466 42.64 42.86 1.53
N ALA A 467 41.35 43.21 1.37
CA ALA A 467 40.90 44.31 0.53
C ALA A 467 41.51 45.66 0.97
N ARG A 468 41.57 45.91 2.29
CA ARG A 468 42.12 47.15 2.85
C ARG A 468 43.63 47.21 2.79
N ASN A 469 44.36 46.09 2.94
CA ASN A 469 45.81 46.10 3.15
C ASN A 469 46.58 45.70 1.88
N ASN A 470 46.08 44.82 1.06
CA ASN A 470 46.84 44.14 0.00
C ASN A 470 46.34 44.48 -1.42
N TRP A 471 45.12 44.96 -1.60
CA TRP A 471 44.49 45.12 -2.92
C TRP A 471 44.23 46.59 -3.32
N GLN A 472 44.76 47.53 -2.55
CA GLN A 472 44.69 48.99 -2.84
C GLN A 472 45.75 49.44 -3.85
#